data_c1823401c87a5ce3d6348db5f7d2abbe
#
_entry.id   c1823401c87a5ce3d6348db5f7d2abbe
#
_cell.length_a   1.000
_cell.length_b   1.000
_cell.length_c   1.000
_cell.angle_alpha   90.00
_cell.angle_beta   90.00
_cell.angle_gamma   90.00
#
_symmetry.space_group_name_H-M   'P 1'
#
loop_
_entity.id
_entity.type
_entity.pdbx_description
1 polymer ?
#
loop_
_entity_poly.entity_id
_entity_poly.type
_entity_poly.pdbx_seq_one_letter_code
_entity_poly.pdbx_strand_id
1 'polypeptide(L)'
;MRNTGLSINLPLLALAIGAFAIGTTEFSPMGFLPEIARDLHIAIPQAGLLISAYAVGVMIGAPLMTLWFSRYSKRNALILLMAIFTVGNLLAAAAPSYLSLIGARLITSLNHGAFFGIGSVVAASLVPKDKQASAVAMMFMGLTIANIGGVPLATYIGQNIGWRISFIAISGLGLITMLALWKALPQGAALTQPNVKAELKALTRLPVVLALLTTVMSSGAMFALYTYIAPSLKALTHAGPEFITFMLVLIGIGFSIGNHFGGKAADRSVEKTLIGFLLLLMLMMLLFPLLAQSAIGAAVALIIWG
;
A
#
# COMPACT_ATOMS: atom_id res chain seq x y z
N MET A 1 -19.31 -29.67 24.37
CA MET A 1 -18.56 -29.57 23.12
C MET A 1 -18.65 -28.14 22.63
N ARG A 2 -17.62 -27.31 22.86
CA ARG A 2 -17.56 -25.95 22.29
C ARG A 2 -17.16 -26.11 20.82
N ASN A 3 -18.07 -25.72 19.93
CA ASN A 3 -17.77 -25.57 18.52
C ASN A 3 -16.64 -24.57 18.34
N THR A 4 -15.42 -25.02 18.12
CA THR A 4 -14.27 -24.24 17.69
C THR A 4 -14.33 -24.03 16.16
N GLY A 5 -15.49 -23.70 15.62
CA GLY A 5 -15.57 -23.15 14.29
C GLY A 5 -14.83 -21.81 14.30
N LEU A 6 -13.86 -21.64 13.42
CA LEU A 6 -13.24 -20.35 13.10
C LEU A 6 -14.38 -19.38 12.69
N SER A 7 -14.97 -18.68 13.67
CA SER A 7 -15.91 -17.62 13.37
C SER A 7 -15.13 -16.48 12.73
N ILE A 8 -15.20 -16.40 11.39
CA ILE A 8 -14.60 -15.30 10.64
C ILE A 8 -15.18 -14.00 11.21
N ASN A 9 -14.33 -13.16 11.77
CA ASN A 9 -14.74 -11.85 12.25
C ASN A 9 -15.00 -10.94 11.03
N LEU A 10 -16.25 -10.90 10.57
CA LEU A 10 -16.68 -10.16 9.37
C LEU A 10 -16.23 -8.69 9.37
N PRO A 11 -16.32 -7.94 10.50
CA PRO A 11 -15.76 -6.60 10.61
C PRO A 11 -14.27 -6.51 10.27
N LEU A 12 -13.44 -7.41 10.81
CA LEU A 12 -12.01 -7.43 10.51
C LEU A 12 -11.73 -7.81 9.07
N LEU A 13 -12.49 -8.75 8.51
CA LEU A 13 -12.41 -9.10 7.09
C LEU A 13 -12.74 -7.90 6.19
N ALA A 14 -13.78 -7.13 6.51
CA ALA A 14 -14.12 -5.93 5.74
C ALA A 14 -13.00 -4.89 5.74
N LEU A 15 -12.33 -4.70 6.88
CA LEU A 15 -11.15 -3.84 6.99
C LEU A 15 -9.96 -4.39 6.18
N ALA A 16 -9.74 -5.69 6.20
CA ALA A 16 -8.68 -6.34 5.41
C ALA A 16 -8.93 -6.23 3.89
N ILE A 17 -10.20 -6.33 3.43
CA ILE A 17 -10.56 -6.09 2.03
C ILE A 17 -10.24 -4.64 1.63
N GLY A 18 -10.49 -3.66 2.50
CA GLY A 18 -10.11 -2.28 2.27
C GLY A 18 -8.59 -2.08 2.19
N ALA A 19 -7.84 -2.69 3.09
CA ALA A 19 -6.38 -2.68 3.07
C ALA A 19 -5.84 -3.34 1.78
N PHE A 20 -6.45 -4.43 1.34
CA PHE A 20 -6.14 -5.09 0.06
C PHE A 20 -6.39 -4.15 -1.13
N ALA A 21 -7.54 -3.48 -1.18
CA ALA A 21 -7.88 -2.55 -2.25
C ALA A 21 -6.89 -1.38 -2.33
N ILE A 22 -6.56 -0.79 -1.16
CA ILE A 22 -5.62 0.33 -1.05
C ILE A 22 -4.20 -0.10 -1.47
N GLY A 23 -3.71 -1.23 -0.98
CA GLY A 23 -2.40 -1.75 -1.38
C GLY A 23 -2.33 -2.05 -2.88
N THR A 24 -3.39 -2.61 -3.45
CA THR A 24 -3.45 -2.87 -4.89
C THR A 24 -3.34 -1.57 -5.69
N THR A 25 -4.08 -0.50 -5.33
CA THR A 25 -4.01 0.78 -6.08
C THR A 25 -2.69 1.52 -5.87
N GLU A 26 -2.04 1.34 -4.73
CA GLU A 26 -0.76 1.99 -4.42
C GLU A 26 0.36 1.47 -5.31
N PHE A 27 0.51 0.14 -5.37
CA PHE A 27 1.68 -0.49 -5.97
C PHE A 27 1.49 -0.93 -7.43
N SER A 28 0.26 -1.22 -7.89
CA SER A 28 0.05 -1.71 -9.25
C SER A 28 0.51 -0.78 -10.38
N PRO A 29 0.42 0.56 -10.27
CA PRO A 29 0.90 1.45 -11.34
C PRO A 29 2.39 1.31 -11.64
N MET A 30 3.19 0.85 -10.67
CA MET A 30 4.62 0.58 -10.88
C MET A 30 4.85 -0.57 -11.86
N GLY A 31 3.95 -1.56 -11.86
CA GLY A 31 4.02 -2.72 -12.75
C GLY A 31 3.65 -2.40 -14.20
N PHE A 32 2.77 -1.42 -14.45
CA PHE A 32 2.37 -1.00 -15.80
C PHE A 32 2.73 0.47 -16.11
N LEU A 33 3.77 0.97 -15.45
CA LEU A 33 4.29 2.33 -15.68
C LEU A 33 4.69 2.59 -17.15
N PRO A 34 5.36 1.66 -17.86
CA PRO A 34 5.69 1.83 -19.26
C PRO A 34 4.46 1.95 -20.18
N GLU A 35 3.37 1.28 -19.84
CA GLU A 35 2.11 1.32 -20.58
C GLU A 35 1.45 2.69 -20.47
N ILE A 36 1.43 3.26 -19.24
CA ILE A 36 0.96 4.64 -18.99
C ILE A 36 1.82 5.64 -19.78
N ALA A 37 3.16 5.52 -19.68
CA ALA A 37 4.09 6.42 -20.34
C ALA A 37 3.88 6.43 -21.85
N ARG A 38 3.74 5.25 -22.47
CA ARG A 38 3.50 5.10 -23.90
C ARG A 38 2.15 5.69 -24.33
N ASP A 39 1.08 5.39 -23.60
CA ASP A 39 -0.29 5.82 -23.94
C ASP A 39 -0.48 7.34 -23.81
N LEU A 40 0.14 7.95 -22.80
CA LEU A 40 0.08 9.39 -22.57
C LEU A 40 1.20 10.18 -23.25
N HIS A 41 2.06 9.51 -24.05
CA HIS A 41 3.20 10.10 -24.77
C HIS A 41 4.14 10.90 -23.87
N ILE A 42 4.46 10.38 -22.68
CA ILE A 42 5.35 10.98 -21.69
C ILE A 42 6.58 10.12 -21.42
N ALA A 43 7.64 10.73 -20.90
CA ALA A 43 8.84 10.00 -20.51
C ALA A 43 8.59 9.14 -19.25
N ILE A 44 9.30 8.01 -19.12
CA ILE A 44 9.21 7.13 -17.93
C ILE A 44 9.44 7.89 -16.61
N PRO A 45 10.41 8.81 -16.49
CA PRO A 45 10.57 9.60 -15.27
C PRO A 45 9.35 10.46 -14.93
N GLN A 46 8.67 11.02 -15.94
CA GLN A 46 7.41 11.76 -15.73
C GLN A 46 6.29 10.85 -15.25
N ALA A 47 6.17 9.64 -15.82
CA ALA A 47 5.21 8.65 -15.33
C ALA A 47 5.49 8.27 -13.87
N GLY A 48 6.77 8.17 -13.45
CA GLY A 48 7.17 7.93 -12.07
C GLY A 48 6.65 8.98 -11.08
N LEU A 49 6.46 10.24 -11.51
CA LEU A 49 5.87 11.28 -10.65
C LEU A 49 4.42 11.00 -10.25
N LEU A 50 3.71 10.10 -10.93
CA LEU A 50 2.38 9.63 -10.49
C LEU A 50 2.43 8.92 -9.14
N ILE A 51 3.54 8.23 -8.86
CA ILE A 51 3.78 7.57 -7.58
C ILE A 51 4.10 8.62 -6.51
N SER A 52 4.96 9.58 -6.84
CA SER A 52 5.29 10.70 -5.95
C SER A 52 4.05 11.56 -5.64
N ALA A 53 3.20 11.84 -6.62
CA ALA A 53 1.94 12.57 -6.42
C ALA A 53 1.02 11.82 -5.45
N TYR A 54 0.90 10.50 -5.59
CA TYR A 54 0.15 9.68 -4.65
C TYR A 54 0.73 9.77 -3.23
N ALA A 55 2.06 9.64 -3.08
CA ALA A 55 2.72 9.74 -1.77
C ALA A 55 2.53 11.11 -1.11
N VAL A 56 2.64 12.20 -1.87
CA VAL A 56 2.36 13.57 -1.38
C VAL A 56 0.90 13.69 -0.94
N GLY A 57 -0.03 13.14 -1.72
CA GLY A 57 -1.44 13.12 -1.35
C GLY A 57 -1.73 12.29 -0.09
N VAL A 58 -1.02 11.16 0.15
CA VAL A 58 -1.10 10.41 1.41
C VAL A 58 -0.59 11.25 2.58
N MET A 59 0.57 11.89 2.41
CA MET A 59 1.20 12.72 3.45
C MET A 59 0.28 13.87 3.92
N ILE A 60 -0.35 14.56 2.98
CA ILE A 60 -1.27 15.66 3.28
C ILE A 60 -2.66 15.13 3.67
N GLY A 61 -3.14 14.12 2.97
CA GLY A 61 -4.47 13.55 3.15
C GLY A 61 -4.68 12.87 4.50
N ALA A 62 -3.67 12.16 5.01
CA ALA A 62 -3.80 11.43 6.27
C ALA A 62 -4.25 12.31 7.43
N PRO A 63 -3.57 13.42 7.80
CA PRO A 63 -4.02 14.30 8.86
C PRO A 63 -5.33 15.03 8.52
N LEU A 64 -5.46 15.54 7.29
CA LEU A 64 -6.64 16.30 6.89
C LEU A 64 -7.92 15.44 6.93
N MET A 65 -7.89 14.25 6.37
CA MET A 65 -9.05 13.36 6.33
C MET A 65 -9.36 12.79 7.71
N THR A 66 -8.35 12.48 8.53
CA THR A 66 -8.57 12.04 9.92
C THR A 66 -9.30 13.12 10.72
N LEU A 67 -8.87 14.37 10.60
CA LEU A 67 -9.53 15.51 11.25
C LEU A 67 -10.94 15.76 10.70
N TRP A 68 -11.10 15.73 9.38
CA TRP A 68 -12.40 15.98 8.74
C TRP A 68 -13.43 14.94 9.14
N PHE A 69 -13.03 13.65 9.12
CA PHE A 69 -13.93 12.55 9.43
C PHE A 69 -14.07 12.27 10.94
N SER A 70 -13.36 12.98 11.82
CA SER A 70 -13.50 12.83 13.29
C SER A 70 -14.92 13.08 13.81
N ARG A 71 -15.75 13.84 13.06
CA ARG A 71 -17.16 14.13 13.39
C ARG A 71 -18.12 13.00 13.04
N TYR A 72 -17.69 12.07 12.19
CA TYR A 72 -18.54 11.00 11.70
C TYR A 72 -18.37 9.74 12.54
N SER A 73 -19.39 8.86 12.52
CA SER A 73 -19.21 7.52 13.07
C SER A 73 -18.07 6.80 12.33
N LYS A 74 -17.34 5.94 13.04
CA LYS A 74 -16.20 5.19 12.48
C LYS A 74 -16.56 4.45 11.19
N ARG A 75 -17.74 3.83 11.14
CA ARG A 75 -18.27 3.15 9.96
C ARG A 75 -18.45 4.12 8.78
N ASN A 76 -19.12 5.23 9.01
CA ASN A 76 -19.40 6.19 7.94
C ASN A 76 -18.11 6.85 7.43
N ALA A 77 -17.16 7.16 8.33
CA ALA A 77 -15.85 7.67 7.95
C ALA A 77 -15.12 6.72 7.00
N LEU A 78 -15.04 5.43 7.34
CA LEU A 78 -14.40 4.42 6.50
C LEU A 78 -15.11 4.23 5.16
N ILE A 79 -16.44 4.24 5.13
CA ILE A 79 -17.22 4.14 3.88
C ILE A 79 -16.96 5.37 2.99
N LEU A 80 -16.97 6.59 3.55
CA LEU A 80 -16.70 7.82 2.80
C LEU A 80 -15.26 7.87 2.28
N LEU A 81 -14.30 7.39 3.05
CA LEU A 81 -12.91 7.23 2.60
C LEU A 81 -12.83 6.28 1.41
N MET A 82 -13.55 5.15 1.45
CA MET A 82 -13.61 4.22 0.33
C MET A 82 -14.42 4.76 -0.86
N ALA A 83 -15.35 5.68 -0.64
CA ALA A 83 -15.99 6.41 -1.74
C ALA A 83 -15.00 7.34 -2.46
N ILE A 84 -14.16 8.07 -1.72
CA ILE A 84 -13.05 8.88 -2.29
C ILE A 84 -12.11 7.97 -3.09
N PHE A 85 -11.73 6.82 -2.55
CA PHE A 85 -10.93 5.80 -3.23
C PHE A 85 -11.55 5.37 -4.56
N THR A 86 -12.82 5.01 -4.54
CA THR A 86 -13.55 4.51 -5.71
C THR A 86 -13.64 5.59 -6.78
N VAL A 87 -14.06 6.80 -6.41
CA VAL A 87 -14.15 7.94 -7.33
C VAL A 87 -12.77 8.29 -7.90
N GLY A 88 -11.73 8.34 -7.07
CA GLY A 88 -10.38 8.64 -7.51
C GLY A 88 -9.84 7.61 -8.52
N ASN A 89 -10.10 6.30 -8.33
CA ASN A 89 -9.71 5.28 -9.29
C ASN A 89 -10.53 5.35 -10.59
N LEU A 90 -11.83 5.69 -10.52
CA LEU A 90 -12.63 5.94 -11.73
C LEU A 90 -12.13 7.16 -12.51
N LEU A 91 -11.78 8.24 -11.81
CA LEU A 91 -11.17 9.42 -12.43
C LEU A 91 -9.81 9.07 -13.07
N ALA A 92 -9.02 8.20 -12.44
CA ALA A 92 -7.77 7.72 -13.02
C ALA A 92 -8.02 6.90 -14.28
N ALA A 93 -9.02 6.02 -14.29
CA ALA A 93 -9.40 5.26 -15.48
C ALA A 93 -9.90 6.16 -16.62
N ALA A 94 -10.62 7.22 -16.30
CA ALA A 94 -11.17 8.17 -17.27
C ALA A 94 -10.16 9.27 -17.69
N ALA A 95 -8.96 9.33 -17.11
CA ALA A 95 -8.01 10.40 -17.32
C ALA A 95 -7.55 10.50 -18.79
N PRO A 96 -7.83 11.62 -19.50
CA PRO A 96 -7.42 11.82 -20.87
C PRO A 96 -5.99 12.35 -21.01
N SER A 97 -5.38 12.83 -19.94
CA SER A 97 -4.06 13.45 -19.94
C SER A 97 -3.27 13.14 -18.68
N TYR A 98 -1.97 13.39 -18.74
CA TYR A 98 -1.07 13.24 -17.62
C TYR A 98 -1.48 14.06 -16.39
N LEU A 99 -1.86 15.34 -16.57
CA LEU A 99 -2.26 16.20 -15.47
C LEU A 99 -3.57 15.73 -14.81
N SER A 100 -4.54 15.28 -15.60
CA SER A 100 -5.78 14.70 -15.05
C SER A 100 -5.52 13.43 -14.28
N LEU A 101 -4.57 12.60 -14.73
CA LEU A 101 -4.16 11.39 -14.01
C LEU A 101 -3.45 11.73 -12.69
N ILE A 102 -2.56 12.75 -12.66
CA ILE A 102 -1.97 13.25 -11.40
C ILE A 102 -3.07 13.70 -10.44
N GLY A 103 -4.03 14.50 -10.90
CA GLY A 103 -5.16 14.95 -10.08
C GLY A 103 -5.97 13.77 -9.50
N ALA A 104 -6.25 12.77 -10.32
CA ALA A 104 -6.94 11.55 -9.90
C ALA A 104 -6.14 10.77 -8.86
N ARG A 105 -4.82 10.67 -9.02
CA ARG A 105 -3.92 10.01 -8.04
C ARG A 105 -3.89 10.76 -6.70
N LEU A 106 -3.84 12.11 -6.74
CA LEU A 106 -3.95 12.93 -5.52
C LEU A 106 -5.29 12.69 -4.80
N ILE A 107 -6.42 12.70 -5.53
CA ILE A 107 -7.74 12.42 -4.94
C ILE A 107 -7.77 11.03 -4.33
N THR A 108 -7.33 10.00 -5.07
CA THR A 108 -7.32 8.62 -4.58
C THR A 108 -6.52 8.50 -3.29
N SER A 109 -5.37 9.16 -3.20
CA SER A 109 -4.44 9.02 -2.06
C SER A 109 -4.96 9.62 -0.75
N LEU A 110 -5.92 10.55 -0.81
CA LEU A 110 -6.48 11.19 0.40
C LEU A 110 -7.08 10.18 1.39
N ASN A 111 -7.58 9.05 0.91
CA ASN A 111 -8.17 8.03 1.77
C ASN A 111 -7.13 7.23 2.58
N HIS A 112 -5.92 7.05 2.01
CA HIS A 112 -4.98 6.00 2.40
C HIS A 112 -4.63 6.02 3.89
N GLY A 113 -3.96 7.08 4.35
CA GLY A 113 -3.50 7.16 5.74
C GLY A 113 -4.64 7.23 6.75
N ALA A 114 -5.72 7.94 6.42
CA ALA A 114 -6.89 8.03 7.27
C ALA A 114 -7.63 6.68 7.40
N PHE A 115 -7.71 5.89 6.30
CA PHE A 115 -8.31 4.55 6.35
C PHE A 115 -7.52 3.63 7.28
N PHE A 116 -6.20 3.59 7.16
CA PHE A 116 -5.36 2.76 8.04
C PHE A 116 -5.41 3.25 9.49
N GLY A 117 -5.39 4.55 9.75
CA GLY A 117 -5.47 5.12 11.09
C GLY A 117 -6.81 4.80 11.76
N ILE A 118 -7.94 5.16 11.14
CA ILE A 118 -9.28 4.91 11.67
C ILE A 118 -9.57 3.40 11.74
N GLY A 119 -9.19 2.66 10.71
CA GLY A 119 -9.37 1.22 10.62
C GLY A 119 -8.64 0.46 11.72
N SER A 120 -7.41 0.86 12.07
CA SER A 120 -6.66 0.27 13.19
C SER A 120 -7.36 0.48 14.52
N VAL A 121 -7.89 1.69 14.77
CA VAL A 121 -8.69 1.99 15.98
C VAL A 121 -9.96 1.15 16.01
N VAL A 122 -10.63 0.99 14.87
CA VAL A 122 -11.81 0.11 14.74
C VAL A 122 -11.43 -1.34 15.00
N ALA A 123 -10.42 -1.86 14.34
CA ALA A 123 -9.96 -3.24 14.51
C ALA A 123 -9.65 -3.55 15.98
N ALA A 124 -8.89 -2.68 16.64
CA ALA A 124 -8.59 -2.81 18.07
C ALA A 124 -9.84 -2.78 18.95
N SER A 125 -10.86 -1.98 18.60
CA SER A 125 -12.10 -1.87 19.37
C SER A 125 -13.05 -3.07 19.26
N LEU A 126 -12.84 -3.95 18.29
CA LEU A 126 -13.68 -5.12 18.03
C LEU A 126 -13.29 -6.36 18.87
N VAL A 127 -12.21 -6.28 19.62
CA VAL A 127 -11.63 -7.43 20.32
C VAL A 127 -11.19 -7.02 21.74
N PRO A 128 -11.02 -8.00 22.68
CA PRO A 128 -10.45 -7.75 23.99
C PRO A 128 -9.03 -7.15 23.93
N LYS A 129 -8.60 -6.48 25.00
CA LYS A 129 -7.32 -5.75 25.05
C LYS A 129 -6.08 -6.61 24.71
N ASP A 130 -6.07 -7.85 25.12
CA ASP A 130 -5.00 -8.83 24.87
C ASP A 130 -4.89 -9.27 23.39
N LYS A 131 -5.91 -8.98 22.56
CA LYS A 131 -5.98 -9.36 21.13
C LYS A 131 -5.93 -8.17 20.16
N GLN A 132 -5.79 -6.95 20.65
CA GLN A 132 -5.86 -5.74 19.84
C GLN A 132 -4.77 -5.69 18.76
N ALA A 133 -3.53 -6.03 19.11
CA ALA A 133 -2.44 -6.08 18.14
C ALA A 133 -2.70 -7.11 17.02
N SER A 134 -3.22 -8.29 17.39
CA SER A 134 -3.59 -9.32 16.41
C SER A 134 -4.72 -8.88 15.47
N ALA A 135 -5.72 -8.14 15.97
CA ALA A 135 -6.80 -7.62 15.14
C ALA A 135 -6.30 -6.56 14.13
N VAL A 136 -5.41 -5.68 14.56
CA VAL A 136 -4.75 -4.72 13.65
C VAL A 136 -3.90 -5.45 12.61
N ALA A 137 -3.13 -6.46 13.03
CA ALA A 137 -2.36 -7.29 12.09
C ALA A 137 -3.24 -8.01 11.06
N MET A 138 -4.43 -8.50 11.44
CA MET A 138 -5.40 -9.07 10.48
C MET A 138 -5.87 -8.06 9.44
N MET A 139 -6.09 -6.80 9.81
CA MET A 139 -6.40 -5.76 8.84
C MET A 139 -5.23 -5.55 7.85
N PHE A 140 -4.00 -5.44 8.36
CA PHE A 140 -2.80 -5.26 7.53
C PHE A 140 -2.44 -6.50 6.68
N MET A 141 -2.94 -7.68 7.03
CA MET A 141 -2.81 -8.87 6.19
C MET A 141 -3.42 -8.65 4.79
N GLY A 142 -4.45 -7.80 4.67
CA GLY A 142 -4.98 -7.37 3.38
C GLY A 142 -3.93 -6.74 2.49
N LEU A 143 -3.05 -5.89 3.04
CA LEU A 143 -1.93 -5.28 2.31
C LEU A 143 -0.90 -6.33 1.85
N THR A 144 -0.60 -7.30 2.70
CA THR A 144 0.30 -8.41 2.35
C THR A 144 -0.26 -9.23 1.18
N ILE A 145 -1.56 -9.58 1.25
CA ILE A 145 -2.24 -10.30 0.16
C ILE A 145 -2.31 -9.45 -1.12
N ALA A 146 -2.46 -8.13 -1.00
CA ALA A 146 -2.40 -7.22 -2.14
C ALA A 146 -1.05 -7.32 -2.87
N ASN A 147 0.05 -7.33 -2.16
CA ASN A 147 1.38 -7.42 -2.76
C ASN A 147 1.64 -8.78 -3.44
N ILE A 148 1.11 -9.89 -2.88
CA ILE A 148 1.30 -11.23 -3.47
C ILE A 148 0.37 -11.49 -4.66
N GLY A 149 -0.86 -10.98 -4.62
CA GLY A 149 -1.90 -11.32 -5.61
C GLY A 149 -2.53 -10.12 -6.29
N GLY A 150 -2.95 -9.10 -5.54
CA GLY A 150 -3.67 -7.92 -6.05
C GLY A 150 -2.83 -7.11 -7.03
N VAL A 151 -1.60 -6.77 -6.64
CA VAL A 151 -0.66 -5.99 -7.46
C VAL A 151 -0.25 -6.74 -8.74
N PRO A 152 0.17 -8.01 -8.67
CA PRO A 152 0.46 -8.78 -9.89
C PRO A 152 -0.74 -8.92 -10.82
N LEU A 153 -1.93 -9.20 -10.29
CA LEU A 153 -3.14 -9.33 -11.10
C LEU A 153 -3.52 -8.00 -11.78
N ALA A 154 -3.50 -6.89 -11.02
CA ALA A 154 -3.76 -5.57 -11.57
C ALA A 154 -2.71 -5.16 -12.60
N THR A 155 -1.44 -5.56 -12.40
CA THR A 155 -0.35 -5.36 -13.35
C THR A 155 -0.58 -6.16 -14.63
N TYR A 156 -0.93 -7.43 -14.53
CA TYR A 156 -1.25 -8.28 -15.68
C TYR A 156 -2.39 -7.69 -16.52
N ILE A 157 -3.48 -7.25 -15.86
CA ILE A 157 -4.59 -6.55 -16.52
C ILE A 157 -4.09 -5.27 -17.19
N GLY A 158 -3.30 -4.46 -16.49
CA GLY A 158 -2.79 -3.19 -16.98
C GLY A 158 -1.88 -3.32 -18.21
N GLN A 159 -1.06 -4.37 -18.25
CA GLN A 159 -0.13 -4.62 -19.35
C GLN A 159 -0.79 -5.29 -20.57
N ASN A 160 -1.76 -6.18 -20.38
CA ASN A 160 -2.33 -7.00 -21.45
C ASN A 160 -3.68 -6.50 -21.97
N ILE A 161 -4.50 -5.87 -21.11
CA ILE A 161 -5.84 -5.39 -21.46
C ILE A 161 -5.85 -3.86 -21.54
N GLY A 162 -5.14 -3.21 -20.60
CA GLY A 162 -5.00 -1.77 -20.54
C GLY A 162 -5.03 -1.23 -19.10
N TRP A 163 -4.17 -0.27 -18.83
CA TRP A 163 -4.02 0.31 -17.49
C TRP A 163 -5.31 0.98 -16.97
N ARG A 164 -6.14 1.52 -17.86
CA ARG A 164 -7.45 2.08 -17.50
C ARG A 164 -8.40 1.01 -16.96
N ILE A 165 -8.41 -0.17 -17.55
CA ILE A 165 -9.23 -1.30 -17.09
C ILE A 165 -8.76 -1.78 -15.72
N SER A 166 -7.45 -1.75 -15.44
CA SER A 166 -6.92 -2.04 -14.12
C SER A 166 -7.48 -1.09 -13.06
N PHE A 167 -7.52 0.22 -13.32
CA PHE A 167 -8.14 1.18 -12.39
C PHE A 167 -9.65 0.99 -12.24
N ILE A 168 -10.38 0.59 -13.28
CA ILE A 168 -11.80 0.22 -13.17
C ILE A 168 -11.97 -1.00 -12.25
N ALA A 169 -11.18 -2.05 -12.44
CA ALA A 169 -11.22 -3.24 -11.59
C ALA A 169 -10.91 -2.89 -10.11
N ILE A 170 -9.92 -2.04 -9.88
CA ILE A 170 -9.57 -1.54 -8.53
C ILE A 170 -10.72 -0.70 -7.94
N SER A 171 -11.41 0.12 -8.73
CA SER A 171 -12.58 0.85 -8.25
C SER A 171 -13.70 -0.09 -7.82
N GLY A 172 -13.87 -1.22 -8.51
CA GLY A 172 -14.78 -2.31 -8.11
C GLY A 172 -14.46 -2.88 -6.73
N LEU A 173 -13.16 -3.04 -6.41
CA LEU A 173 -12.74 -3.44 -5.04
C LEU A 173 -13.16 -2.39 -4.00
N GLY A 174 -13.12 -1.11 -4.35
CA GLY A 174 -13.63 -0.03 -3.51
C GLY A 174 -15.11 -0.18 -3.18
N LEU A 175 -15.94 -0.46 -4.20
CA LEU A 175 -17.38 -0.72 -4.00
C LEU A 175 -17.63 -1.96 -3.13
N ILE A 176 -16.89 -3.04 -3.38
CA ILE A 176 -16.97 -4.26 -2.56
C ILE A 176 -16.62 -3.95 -1.11
N THR A 177 -15.57 -3.15 -0.88
CA THR A 177 -15.17 -2.73 0.47
C THR A 177 -16.25 -1.89 1.14
N MET A 178 -16.83 -0.92 0.44
CA MET A 178 -17.94 -0.10 0.98
C MET A 178 -19.12 -0.96 1.41
N LEU A 179 -19.52 -1.92 0.60
CA LEU A 179 -20.60 -2.85 0.91
C LEU A 179 -20.24 -3.76 2.11
N ALA A 180 -19.01 -4.26 2.15
CA ALA A 180 -18.53 -5.08 3.27
C ALA A 180 -18.52 -4.29 4.58
N LEU A 181 -17.99 -3.06 4.58
CA LEU A 181 -17.99 -2.17 5.74
C LEU A 181 -19.42 -1.82 6.20
N TRP A 182 -20.29 -1.53 5.25
CA TRP A 182 -21.71 -1.21 5.55
C TRP A 182 -22.45 -2.36 6.22
N LYS A 183 -22.23 -3.59 5.75
CA LYS A 183 -22.87 -4.78 6.31
C LYS A 183 -22.24 -5.28 7.60
N ALA A 184 -20.92 -5.22 7.70
CA ALA A 184 -20.17 -5.86 8.77
C ALA A 184 -19.95 -4.95 9.99
N LEU A 185 -19.76 -3.63 9.80
CA LEU A 185 -19.46 -2.71 10.90
C LEU A 185 -20.74 -2.16 11.53
N PRO A 186 -20.87 -2.21 12.87
CA PRO A 186 -21.96 -1.56 13.58
C PRO A 186 -21.87 -0.03 13.46
N GLN A 187 -23.01 0.64 13.57
CA GLN A 187 -23.02 2.10 13.76
C GLN A 187 -22.46 2.40 15.16
N GLY A 188 -21.22 2.84 15.22
CA GLY A 188 -20.56 3.21 16.45
C GLY A 188 -20.59 4.71 16.71
N ALA A 189 -20.11 5.11 17.89
CA ALA A 189 -19.90 6.51 18.25
C ALA A 189 -18.92 7.21 17.30
N ALA A 190 -18.96 8.55 17.26
CA ALA A 190 -17.96 9.36 16.57
C ALA A 190 -16.55 9.08 17.11
N LEU A 191 -15.55 9.38 16.30
CA LEU A 191 -14.15 9.30 16.69
C LEU A 191 -13.89 10.32 17.81
N THR A 192 -13.03 9.94 18.78
CA THR A 192 -12.52 10.91 19.76
C THR A 192 -11.67 11.94 18.98
N GLN A 193 -11.92 13.21 19.22
CA GLN A 193 -11.16 14.27 18.54
C GLN A 193 -9.68 14.19 18.93
N PRO A 194 -8.76 14.13 17.94
CA PRO A 194 -7.33 14.10 18.20
C PRO A 194 -6.87 15.43 18.80
N ASN A 195 -5.95 15.36 19.76
CA ASN A 195 -5.31 16.56 20.29
C ASN A 195 -4.14 16.97 19.38
N VAL A 196 -4.46 17.70 18.32
CA VAL A 196 -3.50 18.12 17.28
C VAL A 196 -2.27 18.82 17.85
N LYS A 197 -2.44 19.67 18.90
CA LYS A 197 -1.31 20.38 19.52
C LYS A 197 -0.34 19.40 20.21
N ALA A 198 -0.86 18.40 20.91
CA ALA A 198 -0.04 17.40 21.57
C ALA A 198 0.69 16.50 20.57
N GLU A 199 0.02 16.12 19.47
CA GLU A 199 0.60 15.33 18.39
C GLU A 199 1.71 16.09 17.65
N LEU A 200 1.49 17.35 17.26
CA LEU A 200 2.51 18.20 16.67
C LEU A 200 3.72 18.42 17.59
N LYS A 201 3.50 18.58 18.89
CA LYS A 201 4.60 18.68 19.87
C LYS A 201 5.38 17.37 19.98
N ALA A 202 4.74 16.21 19.79
CA ALA A 202 5.44 14.92 19.78
C ALA A 202 6.40 14.80 18.60
N LEU A 203 6.05 15.34 17.41
CA LEU A 203 6.89 15.33 16.22
C LEU A 203 8.20 16.12 16.37
N THR A 204 8.29 17.05 17.33
CA THR A 204 9.53 17.84 17.55
C THR A 204 10.55 17.12 18.45
N ARG A 205 10.22 15.97 19.02
CA ARG A 205 11.14 15.20 19.87
C ARG A 205 12.20 14.52 19.02
N LEU A 206 13.48 14.68 19.39
CA LEU A 206 14.62 14.14 18.62
C LEU A 206 14.49 12.64 18.28
N PRO A 207 14.11 11.73 19.20
CA PRO A 207 13.93 10.32 18.85
C PRO A 207 12.87 10.10 17.76
N VAL A 208 11.78 10.90 17.78
CA VAL A 208 10.71 10.82 16.78
C VAL A 208 11.23 11.34 15.43
N VAL A 209 11.96 12.46 15.42
CA VAL A 209 12.57 13.00 14.20
C VAL A 209 13.54 12.00 13.58
N LEU A 210 14.40 11.37 14.37
CA LEU A 210 15.35 10.36 13.88
C LEU A 210 14.61 9.13 13.32
N ALA A 211 13.57 8.66 13.99
CA ALA A 211 12.75 7.55 13.49
C ALA A 211 12.07 7.90 12.15
N LEU A 212 11.51 9.12 12.04
CA LEU A 212 10.92 9.61 10.79
C LEU A 212 11.96 9.70 9.67
N LEU A 213 13.15 10.24 9.94
CA LEU A 213 14.24 10.30 8.96
C LEU A 213 14.66 8.91 8.48
N THR A 214 14.80 7.95 9.41
CA THR A 214 15.09 6.55 9.06
C THR A 214 14.01 5.98 8.15
N THR A 215 12.73 6.21 8.46
CA THR A 215 11.61 5.79 7.64
C THR A 215 11.63 6.44 6.26
N VAL A 216 11.89 7.75 6.18
CA VAL A 216 11.99 8.49 4.91
C VAL A 216 13.10 7.90 4.04
N MET A 217 14.29 7.66 4.60
CA MET A 217 15.42 7.12 3.85
C MET A 217 15.17 5.69 3.38
N SER A 218 14.66 4.80 4.26
CA SER A 218 14.40 3.41 3.91
C SER A 218 13.26 3.27 2.90
N SER A 219 12.13 3.95 3.14
CA SER A 219 11.00 3.94 2.21
C SER A 219 11.37 4.60 0.88
N GLY A 220 12.11 5.70 0.91
CA GLY A 220 12.59 6.37 -0.30
C GLY A 220 13.46 5.44 -1.16
N ALA A 221 14.40 4.71 -0.54
CA ALA A 221 15.22 3.71 -1.23
C ALA A 221 14.36 2.57 -1.81
N MET A 222 13.43 2.03 -1.03
CA MET A 222 12.50 0.98 -1.48
C MET A 222 11.66 1.46 -2.69
N PHE A 223 11.01 2.61 -2.58
CA PHE A 223 10.19 3.14 -3.66
C PHE A 223 10.98 3.56 -4.90
N ALA A 224 12.25 3.95 -4.76
CA ALA A 224 13.11 4.27 -5.89
C ALA A 224 13.28 3.07 -6.84
N LEU A 225 13.52 1.86 -6.32
CA LEU A 225 13.60 0.66 -7.13
C LEU A 225 12.20 0.20 -7.56
N TYR A 226 11.25 0.14 -6.64
CA TYR A 226 9.92 -0.42 -6.94
C TYR A 226 9.17 0.39 -8.01
N THR A 227 9.25 1.73 -7.97
CA THR A 227 8.61 2.60 -8.98
C THR A 227 9.08 2.27 -10.40
N TYR A 228 10.35 1.96 -10.55
CA TYR A 228 10.93 1.69 -11.86
C TYR A 228 11.21 0.21 -12.13
N ILE A 229 10.59 -0.70 -11.35
CA ILE A 229 10.85 -2.15 -11.48
C ILE A 229 10.50 -2.68 -12.88
N ALA A 230 9.33 -2.32 -13.42
CA ALA A 230 8.91 -2.78 -14.74
C ALA A 230 9.81 -2.26 -15.86
N PRO A 231 10.12 -0.94 -15.99
CA PRO A 231 11.07 -0.46 -16.98
C PRO A 231 12.48 -1.03 -16.77
N SER A 232 12.95 -1.22 -15.53
CA SER A 232 14.27 -1.80 -15.25
C SER A 232 14.36 -3.25 -15.71
N LEU A 233 13.36 -4.07 -15.42
CA LEU A 233 13.32 -5.46 -15.90
C LEU A 233 13.23 -5.53 -17.41
N LYS A 234 12.43 -4.67 -18.08
CA LYS A 234 12.38 -4.60 -19.55
C LYS A 234 13.73 -4.27 -20.15
N ALA A 235 14.48 -3.34 -19.54
CA ALA A 235 15.78 -2.91 -20.04
C ALA A 235 16.89 -3.95 -19.81
N LEU A 236 16.91 -4.61 -18.66
CA LEU A 236 18.01 -5.50 -18.23
C LEU A 236 17.80 -6.96 -18.67
N THR A 237 16.57 -7.47 -18.62
CA THR A 237 16.23 -8.87 -18.93
C THR A 237 15.45 -9.04 -20.22
N HIS A 238 15.11 -7.96 -20.92
CA HIS A 238 14.16 -7.99 -22.05
C HIS A 238 12.82 -8.64 -21.66
N ALA A 239 12.37 -8.43 -20.43
CA ALA A 239 11.23 -9.09 -19.82
C ALA A 239 9.91 -8.77 -20.52
N GLY A 240 9.13 -9.82 -20.78
CA GLY A 240 7.73 -9.69 -21.18
C GLY A 240 6.80 -9.42 -19.98
N PRO A 241 5.50 -9.12 -20.24
CA PRO A 241 4.52 -8.82 -19.19
C PRO A 241 4.38 -9.92 -18.14
N GLU A 242 4.39 -11.18 -18.57
CA GLU A 242 4.23 -12.34 -17.66
C GLU A 242 5.40 -12.46 -16.69
N PHE A 243 6.63 -12.22 -17.16
CA PHE A 243 7.82 -12.23 -16.32
C PHE A 243 7.78 -11.11 -15.28
N ILE A 244 7.37 -9.88 -15.67
CA ILE A 244 7.23 -8.76 -14.76
C ILE A 244 6.17 -9.07 -13.69
N THR A 245 5.02 -9.60 -14.10
CA THR A 245 3.96 -10.04 -13.17
C THR A 245 4.49 -11.07 -12.18
N PHE A 246 5.25 -12.07 -12.65
CA PHE A 246 5.85 -13.09 -11.79
C PHE A 246 6.87 -12.48 -10.80
N MET A 247 7.70 -11.55 -11.24
CA MET A 247 8.65 -10.85 -10.36
C MET A 247 7.93 -10.05 -9.26
N LEU A 248 6.78 -9.44 -9.55
CA LEU A 248 5.97 -8.76 -8.54
C LEU A 248 5.40 -9.73 -7.49
N VAL A 249 5.02 -10.94 -7.89
CA VAL A 249 4.63 -12.01 -6.94
C VAL A 249 5.80 -12.33 -6.02
N LEU A 250 7.01 -12.48 -6.57
CA LEU A 250 8.22 -12.78 -5.77
C LEU A 250 8.54 -11.65 -4.79
N ILE A 251 8.40 -10.39 -5.19
CA ILE A 251 8.53 -9.24 -4.28
C ILE A 251 7.50 -9.34 -3.15
N GLY A 252 6.23 -9.62 -3.45
CA GLY A 252 5.18 -9.78 -2.46
C GLY A 252 5.48 -10.92 -1.46
N ILE A 253 6.04 -12.03 -1.94
CA ILE A 253 6.53 -13.14 -1.09
C ILE A 253 7.69 -12.66 -0.21
N GLY A 254 8.65 -11.93 -0.80
CA GLY A 254 9.76 -11.31 -0.07
C GLY A 254 9.27 -10.42 1.07
N PHE A 255 8.36 -9.49 0.81
CA PHE A 255 7.73 -8.65 1.85
C PHE A 255 7.08 -9.47 2.96
N SER A 256 6.43 -10.58 2.62
CA SER A 256 5.78 -11.46 3.62
C SER A 256 6.79 -12.17 4.50
N ILE A 257 7.86 -12.68 3.90
CA ILE A 257 8.99 -13.33 4.59
C ILE A 257 9.71 -12.31 5.48
N GLY A 258 10.05 -11.14 4.91
CA GLY A 258 10.71 -10.04 5.61
C GLY A 258 9.90 -9.55 6.81
N ASN A 259 8.59 -9.37 6.67
CA ASN A 259 7.69 -9.01 7.77
C ASN A 259 7.70 -10.04 8.89
N HIS A 260 7.65 -11.33 8.55
CA HIS A 260 7.62 -12.41 9.54
C HIS A 260 8.93 -12.51 10.32
N PHE A 261 10.07 -12.54 9.62
CA PHE A 261 11.38 -12.64 10.26
C PHE A 261 11.81 -11.33 10.91
N GLY A 262 11.50 -10.19 10.30
CA GLY A 262 11.76 -8.86 10.83
C GLY A 262 11.05 -8.61 12.15
N GLY A 263 9.76 -8.99 12.26
CA GLY A 263 9.03 -8.93 13.52
C GLY A 263 9.71 -9.72 14.63
N LYS A 264 10.05 -11.00 14.37
CA LYS A 264 10.75 -11.86 15.35
C LYS A 264 12.15 -11.35 15.73
N ALA A 265 12.87 -10.76 14.79
CA ALA A 265 14.18 -10.18 15.05
C ALA A 265 14.07 -8.90 15.89
N ALA A 266 13.06 -8.06 15.60
CA ALA A 266 12.79 -6.84 16.33
C ALA A 266 12.38 -7.09 17.80
N ASP A 267 11.71 -8.21 18.09
CA ASP A 267 11.41 -8.64 19.46
C ASP A 267 12.69 -8.83 20.31
N ARG A 268 13.83 -9.14 19.65
CA ARG A 268 15.12 -9.30 20.32
C ARG A 268 15.90 -7.97 20.38
N SER A 269 15.91 -7.20 19.31
CA SER A 269 16.58 -5.90 19.22
C SER A 269 16.11 -5.13 18.00
N VAL A 270 15.31 -4.10 18.20
CA VAL A 270 14.81 -3.21 17.13
C VAL A 270 15.98 -2.57 16.38
N GLU A 271 16.99 -2.06 17.11
CA GLU A 271 18.13 -1.36 16.53
C GLU A 271 18.94 -2.27 15.58
N LYS A 272 19.34 -3.47 16.05
CA LYS A 272 20.13 -4.41 15.24
C LYS A 272 19.33 -4.89 14.01
N THR A 273 18.03 -5.07 14.19
CA THR A 273 17.14 -5.48 13.08
C THR A 273 17.06 -4.37 12.03
N LEU A 274 16.83 -3.13 12.43
CA LEU A 274 16.82 -1.99 11.51
C LEU A 274 18.14 -1.86 10.74
N ILE A 275 19.27 -1.89 11.44
CA ILE A 275 20.58 -1.80 10.80
C ILE A 275 20.78 -2.95 9.81
N GLY A 276 20.47 -4.19 10.21
CA GLY A 276 20.61 -5.37 9.34
C GLY A 276 19.77 -5.27 8.07
N PHE A 277 18.48 -4.88 8.19
CA PHE A 277 17.60 -4.73 7.03
C PHE A 277 18.00 -3.55 6.12
N LEU A 278 18.47 -2.43 6.69
CA LEU A 278 18.98 -1.29 5.90
C LEU A 278 20.23 -1.67 5.12
N LEU A 279 21.17 -2.41 5.74
CA LEU A 279 22.37 -2.90 5.06
C LEU A 279 22.01 -3.91 3.96
N LEU A 280 21.04 -4.79 4.21
CA LEU A 280 20.57 -5.74 3.20
C LEU A 280 19.91 -5.02 2.03
N LEU A 281 19.04 -4.05 2.30
CA LEU A 281 18.41 -3.19 1.28
C LEU A 281 19.47 -2.48 0.42
N MET A 282 20.45 -1.85 1.06
CA MET A 282 21.55 -1.18 0.37
C MET A 282 22.34 -2.15 -0.52
N LEU A 283 22.70 -3.32 0.01
CA LEU A 283 23.44 -4.33 -0.73
C LEU A 283 22.62 -4.82 -1.95
N MET A 284 21.35 -5.12 -1.77
CA MET A 284 20.51 -5.57 -2.88
C MET A 284 20.31 -4.48 -3.95
N MET A 285 20.17 -3.22 -3.57
CA MET A 285 20.08 -2.12 -4.52
C MET A 285 21.38 -1.95 -5.33
N LEU A 286 22.55 -2.13 -4.72
CA LEU A 286 23.83 -2.08 -5.40
C LEU A 286 24.06 -3.27 -6.35
N LEU A 287 23.60 -4.47 -5.95
CA LEU A 287 23.79 -5.69 -6.72
C LEU A 287 22.69 -5.89 -7.81
N PHE A 288 21.54 -5.23 -7.68
CA PHE A 288 20.41 -5.41 -8.57
C PHE A 288 20.77 -5.24 -10.07
N PRO A 289 21.50 -4.21 -10.52
CA PRO A 289 21.83 -4.07 -11.93
C PRO A 289 22.70 -5.20 -12.48
N LEU A 290 23.50 -5.85 -11.66
CA LEU A 290 24.33 -7.00 -12.02
C LEU A 290 23.50 -8.30 -12.03
N LEU A 291 22.74 -8.54 -10.99
CA LEU A 291 21.93 -9.76 -10.85
C LEU A 291 20.77 -9.78 -11.86
N ALA A 292 20.17 -8.64 -12.13
CA ALA A 292 19.04 -8.51 -13.06
C ALA A 292 19.43 -8.66 -14.55
N GLN A 293 20.69 -8.94 -14.86
CA GLN A 293 21.09 -9.33 -16.23
C GLN A 293 20.64 -10.76 -16.59
N SER A 294 20.22 -11.55 -15.61
CA SER A 294 19.62 -12.86 -15.82
C SER A 294 18.29 -13.00 -15.11
N ALA A 295 17.38 -13.81 -15.67
CA ALA A 295 16.07 -14.06 -15.09
C ALA A 295 16.15 -14.63 -13.66
N ILE A 296 17.07 -15.58 -13.43
CA ILE A 296 17.28 -16.19 -12.11
C ILE A 296 17.86 -15.17 -11.14
N GLY A 297 18.85 -14.40 -11.58
CA GLY A 297 19.45 -13.35 -10.76
C GLY A 297 18.44 -12.27 -10.37
N ALA A 298 17.58 -11.84 -11.29
CA ALA A 298 16.48 -10.92 -11.01
C ALA A 298 15.52 -11.49 -9.96
N ALA A 299 15.12 -12.75 -10.10
CA ALA A 299 14.21 -13.41 -9.15
C ALA A 299 14.81 -13.49 -7.74
N VAL A 300 16.07 -13.92 -7.62
CA VAL A 300 16.78 -14.00 -6.33
C VAL A 300 16.94 -12.62 -5.70
N ALA A 301 17.37 -11.63 -6.51
CA ALA A 301 17.55 -10.26 -6.02
C ALA A 301 16.23 -9.67 -5.49
N LEU A 302 15.12 -9.88 -6.20
CA LEU A 302 13.82 -9.28 -5.84
C LEU A 302 13.13 -9.98 -4.66
N ILE A 303 13.33 -11.27 -4.47
CA ILE A 303 12.86 -11.97 -3.24
C ILE A 303 13.62 -11.46 -2.01
N ILE A 304 14.94 -11.30 -2.12
CA ILE A 304 15.77 -10.87 -1.00
C ILE A 304 15.56 -9.37 -0.71
N TRP A 305 15.34 -8.58 -1.75
CA TRP A 305 15.06 -7.15 -1.62
C TRP A 305 13.69 -6.90 -0.97
N GLY A 306 12.66 -7.68 -1.29
CA GLY A 306 11.34 -7.64 -0.68
C GLY A 306 11.34 -8.23 0.73
#